data_b139ac9275e5cc3be048c9a91158932e
#
_entry.id   b139ac9275e5cc3be048c9a91158932e
#
_cell.length_a   1.000
_cell.length_b   1.000
_cell.length_c   1.000
_cell.angle_alpha   90.00
_cell.angle_beta   90.00
_cell.angle_gamma   90.00
#
_symmetry.space_group_name_H-M   'P 1'
#
loop_
_entity.id
_entity.type
_entity.pdbx_description
1 polymer ?
#
loop_
_entity_poly.entity_id
_entity_poly.type
_entity_poly.pdbx_seq_one_letter_code
_entity_poly.pdbx_strand_id
1 'polypeptide(L)'
;PVADGGKKVFYNEVYATPLSSDTAFRWKQVGFLPVASAYGVTISTQKGLICVGGTTADGSISDVFLLSLQEDVLVTDTLPSLPMTIDNMAGALIGDLLYIVGGNVNGVPSADMYSLDLSNMDKGWQKEPGVPGEPRVQPVCAAQGGKLYVWGGFAPAADGREATLSVDGYVYSPETRVWTSVATPVDKEGKSISLGGGAAVPWGEEAILCIGGVNKDIFLKALQGIYSGKEYLSHPAEWYQFNKNLLLYYPAKDEWSSLGEYEQGARAGAALVADGVYAY
;
A
#
# COMPACT_ATOMS: atom_id res chain seq x y z
N PRO A 1 -0.66 -21.52 -11.64
CA PRO A 1 -1.23 -20.17 -11.51
C PRO A 1 -2.75 -20.23 -11.32
N VAL A 2 -3.34 -19.15 -10.77
CA VAL A 2 -4.80 -19.09 -10.56
C VAL A 2 -5.57 -19.18 -11.88
N ALA A 3 -5.03 -18.60 -12.94
CA ALA A 3 -5.58 -18.68 -14.29
C ALA A 3 -5.76 -20.13 -14.80
N ASP A 4 -4.90 -21.05 -14.35
CA ASP A 4 -4.95 -22.47 -14.72
C ASP A 4 -5.73 -23.30 -13.70
N GLY A 5 -6.53 -22.68 -12.82
CA GLY A 5 -7.26 -23.34 -11.74
C GLY A 5 -6.41 -23.66 -10.52
N GLY A 6 -5.19 -23.15 -10.44
CA GLY A 6 -4.32 -23.25 -9.26
C GLY A 6 -4.85 -22.42 -8.09
N LYS A 7 -4.45 -22.81 -6.87
CA LYS A 7 -4.79 -22.07 -5.65
C LYS A 7 -3.68 -21.08 -5.30
N LYS A 8 -4.03 -19.99 -4.62
CA LYS A 8 -3.04 -19.11 -3.98
C LYS A 8 -2.30 -19.91 -2.91
N VAL A 9 -0.98 -19.68 -2.83
CA VAL A 9 -0.12 -20.21 -1.77
C VAL A 9 0.39 -19.02 -0.99
N PHE A 10 0.31 -19.07 0.33
CA PHE A 10 0.82 -18.07 1.24
C PHE A 10 2.13 -18.56 1.83
N TYR A 11 3.08 -17.68 1.96
CA TYR A 11 4.42 -17.96 2.44
C TYR A 11 4.68 -17.19 3.74
N ASN A 12 5.56 -17.71 4.58
CA ASN A 12 5.98 -17.05 5.82
C ASN A 12 7.50 -16.89 5.94
N GLU A 13 8.26 -17.28 4.93
CA GLU A 13 9.70 -17.06 4.91
C GLU A 13 10.03 -15.56 4.82
N VAL A 14 10.98 -15.12 5.63
CA VAL A 14 11.48 -13.75 5.62
C VAL A 14 12.91 -13.75 5.11
N TYR A 15 13.14 -12.92 4.10
CA TYR A 15 14.46 -12.72 3.50
C TYR A 15 14.93 -11.29 3.73
N ALA A 16 16.21 -11.11 4.01
CA ALA A 16 16.85 -9.82 4.14
C ALA A 16 18.06 -9.72 3.21
N THR A 17 18.38 -8.51 2.79
CA THR A 17 19.60 -8.16 2.08
C THR A 17 20.06 -6.78 2.52
N PRO A 18 21.37 -6.53 2.70
CA PRO A 18 21.88 -5.18 2.92
C PRO A 18 21.53 -4.28 1.73
N LEU A 19 21.06 -3.07 2.01
CA LEU A 19 20.94 -2.04 0.97
C LEU A 19 22.36 -1.63 0.55
N SER A 20 22.62 -1.67 -0.75
CA SER A 20 23.90 -1.22 -1.32
C SER A 20 23.65 -0.61 -2.69
N SER A 21 24.57 0.26 -3.13
CA SER A 21 24.59 0.78 -4.50
C SER A 21 24.96 -0.28 -5.55
N ASP A 22 25.37 -1.47 -5.11
CA ASP A 22 25.62 -2.61 -5.98
C ASP A 22 24.28 -3.22 -6.42
N THR A 23 24.12 -3.46 -7.71
CA THR A 23 22.87 -3.97 -8.29
C THR A 23 22.61 -5.45 -8.00
N ALA A 24 23.53 -6.14 -7.35
CA ALA A 24 23.43 -7.56 -7.04
C ALA A 24 22.97 -7.79 -5.58
N PHE A 25 21.66 -7.72 -5.33
CA PHE A 25 21.09 -8.10 -4.03
C PHE A 25 21.30 -9.59 -3.75
N ARG A 26 21.85 -9.90 -2.59
CA ARG A 26 22.02 -11.27 -2.10
C ARG A 26 21.06 -11.51 -0.95
N TRP A 27 19.89 -12.02 -1.28
CA TRP A 27 18.86 -12.33 -0.29
C TRP A 27 19.26 -13.53 0.58
N LYS A 28 19.19 -13.36 1.90
CA LYS A 28 19.41 -14.40 2.90
C LYS A 28 18.11 -14.62 3.65
N GLN A 29 17.69 -15.87 3.80
CA GLN A 29 16.58 -16.19 4.69
C GLN A 29 17.02 -15.94 6.15
N VAL A 30 16.27 -15.12 6.86
CA VAL A 30 16.57 -14.71 8.24
C VAL A 30 15.58 -15.27 9.26
N GLY A 31 14.47 -15.83 8.82
CA GLY A 31 13.47 -16.44 9.69
C GLY A 31 12.12 -16.62 8.99
N PHE A 32 11.08 -16.69 9.82
CA PHE A 32 9.71 -16.92 9.38
C PHE A 32 8.76 -15.96 10.09
N LEU A 33 7.72 -15.49 9.40
CA LEU A 33 6.58 -14.85 10.04
C LEU A 33 5.82 -15.86 10.90
N PRO A 34 5.15 -15.43 11.96
CA PRO A 34 4.32 -16.30 12.79
C PRO A 34 3.21 -16.99 11.99
N VAL A 35 2.73 -16.36 10.93
CA VAL A 35 1.66 -16.86 10.06
C VAL A 35 1.99 -16.57 8.60
N ALA A 36 1.72 -17.55 7.72
CA ALA A 36 1.84 -17.37 6.27
C ALA A 36 0.73 -16.44 5.78
N SER A 37 1.09 -15.23 5.35
CA SER A 37 0.13 -14.18 4.99
C SER A 37 0.62 -13.31 3.82
N ALA A 38 -0.33 -12.60 3.22
CA ALA A 38 -0.11 -11.60 2.18
C ALA A 38 -1.12 -10.46 2.31
N TYR A 39 -0.97 -9.40 1.52
CA TYR A 39 -1.92 -8.28 1.47
C TYR A 39 -2.08 -7.51 2.79
N GLY A 40 -1.15 -7.67 3.74
CA GLY A 40 -0.98 -6.75 4.86
C GLY A 40 -0.20 -5.51 4.44
N VAL A 41 -0.10 -4.54 5.35
CA VAL A 41 0.82 -3.41 5.18
C VAL A 41 2.05 -3.59 6.06
N THR A 42 3.21 -3.23 5.51
CA THR A 42 4.48 -3.23 6.25
C THR A 42 5.01 -1.81 6.33
N ILE A 43 5.35 -1.37 7.53
CA ILE A 43 5.76 0.00 7.82
C ILE A 43 7.10 -0.01 8.55
N SER A 44 8.07 0.72 7.99
CA SER A 44 9.40 0.88 8.58
C SER A 44 9.36 1.77 9.82
N THR A 45 10.06 1.35 10.88
CA THR A 45 10.27 2.11 12.10
C THR A 45 11.74 2.06 12.52
N GLN A 46 12.14 2.86 13.50
CA GLN A 46 13.49 2.77 14.06
C GLN A 46 13.77 1.44 14.77
N LYS A 47 12.73 0.72 15.20
CA LYS A 47 12.86 -0.57 15.89
C LYS A 47 12.80 -1.78 14.96
N GLY A 48 12.40 -1.58 13.70
CA GLY A 48 12.19 -2.65 12.73
C GLY A 48 10.97 -2.40 11.86
N LEU A 49 10.40 -3.46 11.31
CA LEU A 49 9.23 -3.42 10.44
C LEU A 49 7.97 -3.82 11.19
N ILE A 50 6.95 -2.99 11.16
CA ILE A 50 5.63 -3.37 11.69
C ILE A 50 4.80 -3.92 10.54
N CYS A 51 4.39 -5.18 10.66
CA CYS A 51 3.45 -5.85 9.76
C CYS A 51 2.06 -5.81 10.37
N VAL A 52 1.05 -5.35 9.63
CA VAL A 52 -0.31 -5.14 10.12
C VAL A 52 -1.31 -5.88 9.23
N GLY A 53 -2.14 -6.72 9.82
CA GLY A 53 -3.22 -7.44 9.16
C GLY A 53 -2.78 -8.28 7.97
N GLY A 54 -3.62 -8.36 6.96
CA GLY A 54 -3.41 -9.16 5.76
C GLY A 54 -4.37 -10.35 5.67
N THR A 55 -4.07 -11.27 4.76
CA THR A 55 -4.88 -12.44 4.45
C THR A 55 -4.02 -13.70 4.51
N THR A 56 -4.57 -14.76 5.08
CA THR A 56 -4.03 -16.14 5.10
C THR A 56 -4.84 -17.04 4.18
N ALA A 57 -4.54 -18.33 4.16
CA ALA A 57 -5.38 -19.33 3.48
C ALA A 57 -6.80 -19.43 4.06
N ASP A 58 -6.97 -19.07 5.35
CA ASP A 58 -8.23 -19.16 6.09
C ASP A 58 -9.03 -17.85 6.11
N GLY A 59 -8.46 -16.76 5.59
CA GLY A 59 -9.10 -15.44 5.51
C GLY A 59 -8.26 -14.31 6.08
N SER A 60 -8.87 -13.13 6.16
CA SER A 60 -8.21 -11.92 6.67
C SER A 60 -7.94 -12.01 8.18
N ILE A 61 -6.85 -11.41 8.63
CA ILE A 61 -6.37 -11.45 10.01
C ILE A 61 -6.30 -10.07 10.64
N SER A 62 -6.23 -10.04 11.96
CA SER A 62 -6.07 -8.82 12.79
C SER A 62 -4.70 -8.72 13.46
N ASP A 63 -3.80 -9.64 13.18
CA ASP A 63 -2.49 -9.72 13.82
C ASP A 63 -1.60 -8.53 13.45
N VAL A 64 -0.78 -8.12 14.41
CA VAL A 64 0.21 -7.06 14.24
C VAL A 64 1.52 -7.51 14.86
N PHE A 65 2.60 -7.47 14.07
CA PHE A 65 3.92 -7.92 14.47
C PHE A 65 4.97 -6.83 14.27
N LEU A 66 5.88 -6.70 15.21
CA LEU A 66 7.15 -6.01 15.01
C LEU A 66 8.22 -7.03 14.65
N LEU A 67 8.86 -6.87 13.52
CA LEU A 67 9.96 -7.67 13.03
C LEU A 67 11.26 -6.89 13.18
N SER A 68 12.24 -7.45 13.86
CA SER A 68 13.57 -6.88 13.99
C SER A 68 14.65 -7.92 13.69
N LEU A 69 15.85 -7.49 13.31
CA LEU A 69 16.99 -8.37 13.13
C LEU A 69 17.95 -8.20 14.31
N GLN A 70 18.29 -9.31 14.97
CA GLN A 70 19.32 -9.39 15.99
C GLN A 70 20.37 -10.41 15.54
N GLU A 71 21.59 -9.97 15.29
CA GLU A 71 22.68 -10.83 14.77
C GLU A 71 22.27 -11.66 13.55
N ASP A 72 21.60 -11.03 12.58
CA ASP A 72 21.06 -11.65 11.36
C ASP A 72 19.94 -12.70 11.60
N VAL A 73 19.36 -12.75 12.77
CA VAL A 73 18.22 -13.62 13.11
C VAL A 73 16.96 -12.75 13.27
N LEU A 74 15.87 -13.18 12.67
CA LEU A 74 14.58 -12.52 12.80
C LEU A 74 14.03 -12.72 14.23
N VAL A 75 13.72 -11.60 14.88
CA VAL A 75 12.98 -11.56 16.14
C VAL A 75 11.61 -10.95 15.87
N THR A 76 10.57 -11.57 16.43
CA THR A 76 9.18 -11.14 16.24
C THR A 76 8.53 -10.87 17.59
N ASP A 77 8.05 -9.65 17.76
CA ASP A 77 7.23 -9.25 18.90
C ASP A 77 5.76 -9.04 18.45
N THR A 78 4.81 -9.47 19.28
CA THR A 78 3.40 -9.22 19.04
C THR A 78 3.02 -7.84 19.56
N LEU A 79 2.35 -7.05 18.73
CA LEU A 79 1.78 -5.74 19.07
C LEU A 79 0.25 -5.85 19.25
N PRO A 80 -0.42 -4.81 19.78
CA PRO A 80 -1.88 -4.80 19.90
C PRO A 80 -2.57 -5.12 18.57
N SER A 81 -3.37 -6.18 18.55
CA SER A 81 -4.13 -6.59 17.36
C SER A 81 -5.14 -5.53 16.94
N LEU A 82 -5.44 -5.49 15.66
CA LEU A 82 -6.52 -4.68 15.12
C LEU A 82 -7.87 -5.07 15.76
N PRO A 83 -8.81 -4.14 15.91
CA PRO A 83 -10.14 -4.43 16.47
C PRO A 83 -11.00 -5.30 15.54
N MET A 84 -10.58 -5.48 14.29
CA MET A 84 -11.23 -6.31 13.27
C MET A 84 -10.20 -6.80 12.26
N THR A 85 -10.56 -7.76 11.43
CA THR A 85 -9.67 -8.23 10.35
C THR A 85 -9.61 -7.19 9.23
N ILE A 86 -8.41 -6.85 8.77
CA ILE A 86 -8.19 -5.90 7.66
C ILE A 86 -7.11 -6.44 6.73
N ASP A 87 -7.39 -6.39 5.45
CA ASP A 87 -6.42 -6.68 4.38
C ASP A 87 -6.45 -5.61 3.27
N ASN A 88 -5.42 -5.60 2.42
CA ASN A 88 -5.31 -4.69 1.27
C ASN A 88 -5.42 -3.19 1.62
N MET A 89 -5.10 -2.83 2.86
CA MET A 89 -4.99 -1.45 3.31
C MET A 89 -3.63 -0.85 2.92
N ALA A 90 -3.52 0.45 3.05
CA ALA A 90 -2.23 1.15 3.06
C ALA A 90 -1.98 1.76 4.45
N GLY A 91 -0.75 2.22 4.69
CA GLY A 91 -0.43 2.87 5.97
C GLY A 91 0.89 3.59 5.95
N ALA A 92 1.09 4.43 6.96
CA ALA A 92 2.33 5.16 7.18
C ALA A 92 2.50 5.56 8.66
N LEU A 93 3.72 5.95 9.02
CA LEU A 93 4.08 6.40 10.36
C LEU A 93 4.29 7.92 10.37
N ILE A 94 3.67 8.61 11.33
CA ILE A 94 3.89 10.04 11.61
C ILE A 94 4.32 10.17 13.07
N GLY A 95 5.59 10.46 13.31
CA GLY A 95 6.15 10.39 14.67
C GLY A 95 5.96 8.98 15.24
N ASP A 96 5.28 8.87 16.38
CA ASP A 96 4.92 7.59 17.01
C ASP A 96 3.52 7.09 16.63
N LEU A 97 2.78 7.81 15.79
CA LEU A 97 1.43 7.42 15.36
C LEU A 97 1.48 6.61 14.07
N LEU A 98 1.15 5.33 14.18
CA LEU A 98 0.98 4.42 13.07
C LEU A 98 -0.45 4.53 12.54
N TYR A 99 -0.61 4.90 11.27
CA TYR A 99 -1.90 5.00 10.59
C TYR A 99 -2.07 3.87 9.59
N ILE A 100 -3.28 3.31 9.50
CA ILE A 100 -3.72 2.44 8.41
C ILE A 100 -5.02 2.97 7.83
N VAL A 101 -5.20 2.83 6.52
CA VAL A 101 -6.32 3.44 5.79
C VAL A 101 -6.83 2.53 4.68
N GLY A 102 -8.16 2.46 4.53
CA GLY A 102 -8.81 1.66 3.50
C GLY A 102 -8.68 0.16 3.71
N GLY A 103 -8.60 -0.57 2.61
CA GLY A 103 -8.59 -2.02 2.58
C GLY A 103 -9.98 -2.65 2.69
N ASN A 104 -10.01 -3.95 2.92
CA ASN A 104 -11.22 -4.66 3.25
C ASN A 104 -11.29 -4.84 4.77
N VAL A 105 -12.31 -4.26 5.40
CA VAL A 105 -12.60 -4.44 6.82
C VAL A 105 -13.64 -5.55 6.96
N ASN A 106 -13.28 -6.65 7.63
CA ASN A 106 -14.12 -7.86 7.68
C ASN A 106 -14.60 -8.33 6.30
N GLY A 107 -13.72 -8.24 5.29
CA GLY A 107 -14.00 -8.66 3.92
C GLY A 107 -14.79 -7.65 3.07
N VAL A 108 -15.09 -6.46 3.58
CA VAL A 108 -15.83 -5.42 2.86
C VAL A 108 -14.94 -4.21 2.57
N PRO A 109 -14.88 -3.71 1.32
CA PRO A 109 -14.15 -2.50 0.98
C PRO A 109 -14.55 -1.32 1.87
N SER A 110 -13.58 -0.63 2.43
CA SER A 110 -13.77 0.42 3.43
C SER A 110 -13.00 1.70 3.10
N ALA A 111 -13.48 2.81 3.62
CA ALA A 111 -12.78 4.09 3.69
C ALA A 111 -12.28 4.40 5.12
N ASP A 112 -12.42 3.44 6.04
CA ASP A 112 -12.04 3.62 7.44
C ASP A 112 -10.53 3.87 7.58
N MET A 113 -10.18 4.59 8.64
CA MET A 113 -8.82 4.82 9.08
C MET A 113 -8.70 4.51 10.57
N TYR A 114 -7.58 3.92 10.94
CA TYR A 114 -7.24 3.61 12.33
C TYR A 114 -5.83 4.08 12.63
N SER A 115 -5.57 4.42 13.90
CA SER A 115 -4.25 4.77 14.39
C SER A 115 -3.87 3.97 15.63
N LEU A 116 -2.57 3.70 15.79
CA LEU A 116 -1.97 3.11 16.98
C LEU A 116 -0.82 4.01 17.44
N ASP A 117 -0.88 4.43 18.71
CA ASP A 117 0.20 5.19 19.34
C ASP A 117 1.27 4.22 19.86
N LEU A 118 2.42 4.15 19.17
CA LEU A 118 3.53 3.26 19.52
C LEU A 118 4.25 3.67 20.82
N SER A 119 4.04 4.91 21.28
CA SER A 119 4.54 5.39 22.59
C SER A 119 3.59 5.01 23.74
N ASN A 120 2.33 4.67 23.44
CA ASN A 120 1.31 4.33 24.42
C ASN A 120 0.33 3.27 23.89
N MET A 121 0.84 2.08 23.61
CA MET A 121 0.10 0.97 23.00
C MET A 121 -1.03 0.41 23.87
N ASP A 122 -1.04 0.69 25.16
CA ASP A 122 -2.10 0.24 26.09
C ASP A 122 -3.49 0.83 25.72
N LYS A 123 -3.53 1.95 25.01
CA LYS A 123 -4.77 2.52 24.48
C LYS A 123 -5.37 1.71 23.33
N GLY A 124 -4.57 0.82 22.72
CA GLY A 124 -4.97 0.07 21.52
C GLY A 124 -5.23 0.98 20.31
N TRP A 125 -5.78 0.36 19.28
CA TRP A 125 -6.14 1.06 18.03
C TRP A 125 -7.33 2.01 18.23
N GLN A 126 -7.20 3.20 17.68
CA GLN A 126 -8.23 4.24 17.70
C GLN A 126 -8.82 4.42 16.30
N LYS A 127 -10.15 4.56 16.21
CA LYS A 127 -10.79 4.91 14.94
C LYS A 127 -10.63 6.41 14.67
N GLU A 128 -10.15 6.72 13.48
CA GLU A 128 -9.94 8.08 12.98
C GLU A 128 -11.02 8.45 11.95
N PRO A 129 -11.15 9.74 11.58
CA PRO A 129 -11.97 10.12 10.43
C PRO A 129 -11.54 9.37 9.17
N GLY A 130 -12.46 8.64 8.54
CA GLY A 130 -12.19 7.90 7.31
C GLY A 130 -11.84 8.81 6.13
N VAL A 131 -11.16 8.27 5.13
CA VAL A 131 -10.85 9.00 3.90
C VAL A 131 -12.14 9.35 3.16
N PRO A 132 -12.31 10.58 2.65
CA PRO A 132 -13.50 10.96 1.92
C PRO A 132 -13.69 10.18 0.61
N GLY A 133 -14.94 10.12 0.13
CA GLY A 133 -15.28 9.47 -1.13
C GLY A 133 -15.53 7.97 -1.00
N GLU A 134 -15.22 7.25 -2.08
CA GLU A 134 -15.50 5.81 -2.19
C GLU A 134 -14.55 4.96 -1.33
N PRO A 135 -14.97 3.76 -0.92
CA PRO A 135 -14.09 2.78 -0.30
C PRO A 135 -12.85 2.50 -1.15
N ARG A 136 -11.70 2.20 -0.50
CA ARG A 136 -10.40 2.10 -1.17
C ARG A 136 -9.67 0.84 -0.77
N VAL A 137 -9.68 -0.14 -1.65
CA VAL A 137 -8.81 -1.33 -1.58
C VAL A 137 -7.52 -1.01 -2.31
N GLN A 138 -6.38 -1.32 -1.74
CA GLN A 138 -5.03 -1.05 -2.28
C GLN A 138 -4.81 0.43 -2.69
N PRO A 139 -5.16 1.42 -1.86
CA PRO A 139 -4.69 2.79 -2.09
C PRO A 139 -3.17 2.86 -1.89
N VAL A 140 -2.53 3.93 -2.35
CA VAL A 140 -1.18 4.30 -1.92
C VAL A 140 -1.26 5.31 -0.79
N CYS A 141 -0.30 5.21 0.15
CA CYS A 141 -0.24 6.08 1.31
C CYS A 141 1.21 6.43 1.63
N ALA A 142 1.46 7.68 1.98
CA ALA A 142 2.75 8.13 2.48
C ALA A 142 2.59 9.25 3.51
N ALA A 143 3.53 9.34 4.45
CA ALA A 143 3.62 10.45 5.39
C ALA A 143 4.67 11.45 4.92
N GLN A 144 4.31 12.74 4.89
CA GLN A 144 5.24 13.82 4.57
C GLN A 144 4.85 15.09 5.32
N GLY A 145 5.84 15.79 5.90
CA GLY A 145 5.60 17.03 6.61
C GLY A 145 4.60 16.90 7.77
N GLY A 146 4.57 15.76 8.47
CA GLY A 146 3.65 15.50 9.58
C GLY A 146 2.20 15.24 9.16
N LYS A 147 1.94 14.99 7.88
CA LYS A 147 0.60 14.73 7.32
C LYS A 147 0.58 13.39 6.58
N LEU A 148 -0.61 12.81 6.45
CA LEU A 148 -0.85 11.54 5.75
C LEU A 148 -1.49 11.84 4.40
N TYR A 149 -0.87 11.36 3.33
CA TYR A 149 -1.35 11.49 1.96
C TYR A 149 -1.84 10.15 1.43
N VAL A 150 -2.99 10.15 0.76
CA VAL A 150 -3.63 8.94 0.22
C VAL A 150 -4.15 9.21 -1.18
N TRP A 151 -3.85 8.32 -2.14
CA TRP A 151 -4.37 8.38 -3.51
C TRP A 151 -4.82 7.01 -3.98
N GLY A 152 -5.71 7.04 -4.96
CA GLY A 152 -6.11 5.84 -5.68
C GLY A 152 -6.85 4.80 -4.85
N GLY A 153 -6.69 3.56 -5.22
CA GLY A 153 -7.45 2.43 -4.70
C GLY A 153 -8.68 2.11 -5.55
N PHE A 154 -9.34 1.02 -5.23
CA PHE A 154 -10.51 0.56 -5.95
C PHE A 154 -11.53 -0.07 -5.00
N ALA A 155 -12.78 -0.18 -5.46
CA ALA A 155 -13.79 -1.00 -4.80
C ALA A 155 -14.50 -1.84 -5.88
N PRO A 156 -14.56 -3.18 -5.72
CA PRO A 156 -15.39 -4.04 -6.56
C PRO A 156 -16.87 -3.65 -6.46
N ALA A 157 -17.64 -4.03 -7.47
CA ALA A 157 -19.09 -3.91 -7.43
C ALA A 157 -19.66 -4.69 -6.23
N ALA A 158 -20.66 -4.11 -5.59
CA ALA A 158 -21.43 -4.73 -4.51
C ALA A 158 -22.91 -4.35 -4.67
N ASP A 159 -23.80 -4.95 -3.86
CA ASP A 159 -25.22 -4.63 -3.90
C ASP A 159 -25.47 -3.12 -3.76
N GLY A 160 -26.04 -2.53 -4.80
CA GLY A 160 -26.35 -1.09 -4.86
C GLY A 160 -25.15 -0.16 -5.11
N ARG A 161 -23.96 -0.70 -5.40
CA ARG A 161 -22.78 0.09 -5.73
C ARG A 161 -22.07 -0.48 -6.96
N GLU A 162 -21.80 0.37 -7.94
CA GLU A 162 -20.94 0.01 -9.07
C GLU A 162 -19.47 -0.12 -8.64
N ALA A 163 -18.69 -0.84 -9.46
CA ALA A 163 -17.25 -0.90 -9.27
C ALA A 163 -16.63 0.48 -9.50
N THR A 164 -15.72 0.87 -8.62
CA THR A 164 -15.02 2.16 -8.72
C THR A 164 -13.51 1.96 -8.74
N LEU A 165 -12.82 2.87 -9.40
CA LEU A 165 -11.38 3.01 -9.38
C LEU A 165 -11.04 4.47 -9.18
N SER A 166 -10.57 4.79 -7.99
CA SER A 166 -10.25 6.15 -7.59
C SER A 166 -8.94 6.62 -8.23
N VAL A 167 -8.90 7.89 -8.61
CA VAL A 167 -7.69 8.61 -9.05
C VAL A 167 -7.43 9.85 -8.20
N ASP A 168 -8.43 10.26 -7.42
CA ASP A 168 -8.37 11.39 -6.50
C ASP A 168 -7.41 11.13 -5.33
N GLY A 169 -7.04 12.19 -4.66
CA GLY A 169 -6.17 12.17 -3.51
C GLY A 169 -6.65 13.07 -2.38
N TYR A 170 -6.21 12.72 -1.18
CA TYR A 170 -6.52 13.46 0.04
C TYR A 170 -5.31 13.53 0.97
N VAL A 171 -5.23 14.61 1.74
CA VAL A 171 -4.29 14.77 2.84
C VAL A 171 -5.05 14.86 4.16
N TYR A 172 -4.60 14.08 5.14
CA TYR A 172 -5.08 14.14 6.52
C TYR A 172 -4.09 14.91 7.39
N SER A 173 -4.59 15.86 8.18
CA SER A 173 -3.82 16.53 9.23
C SER A 173 -4.17 15.92 10.59
N PRO A 174 -3.23 15.22 11.27
CA PRO A 174 -3.48 14.69 12.60
C PRO A 174 -3.82 15.76 13.65
N GLU A 175 -3.26 16.94 13.51
CA GLU A 175 -3.47 18.06 14.43
C GLU A 175 -4.93 18.51 14.44
N THR A 176 -5.54 18.67 13.25
CA THR A 176 -6.92 19.14 13.10
C THR A 176 -7.93 18.00 12.93
N ARG A 177 -7.45 16.79 12.64
CA ARG A 177 -8.25 15.60 12.31
C ARG A 177 -9.16 15.80 11.09
N VAL A 178 -8.68 16.57 10.11
CA VAL A 178 -9.45 16.95 8.91
C VAL A 178 -8.74 16.43 7.66
N TRP A 179 -9.52 15.91 6.72
CA TRP A 179 -9.12 15.58 5.37
C TRP A 179 -9.36 16.75 4.42
N THR A 180 -8.41 16.99 3.52
CA THR A 180 -8.52 17.98 2.43
C THR A 180 -8.15 17.28 1.12
N SER A 181 -8.84 17.60 0.04
CA SER A 181 -8.50 17.10 -1.30
C SER A 181 -7.16 17.67 -1.76
N VAL A 182 -6.42 16.86 -2.52
CA VAL A 182 -5.14 17.25 -3.15
C VAL A 182 -5.16 16.89 -4.63
N ALA A 183 -4.20 17.43 -5.39
CA ALA A 183 -4.09 17.22 -6.82
C ALA A 183 -4.09 15.73 -7.21
N THR A 184 -4.83 15.41 -8.26
CA THR A 184 -4.85 14.07 -8.90
C THR A 184 -3.58 13.86 -9.71
N PRO A 185 -2.92 12.68 -9.62
CA PRO A 185 -1.77 12.38 -10.46
C PRO A 185 -2.16 12.32 -11.94
N VAL A 186 -1.35 12.94 -12.77
CA VAL A 186 -1.54 12.99 -14.22
C VAL A 186 -0.25 12.63 -14.96
N ASP A 187 -0.39 12.10 -16.16
CA ASP A 187 0.73 11.89 -17.08
C ASP A 187 1.14 13.22 -17.77
N LYS A 188 2.13 13.14 -18.62
CA LYS A 188 2.64 14.30 -19.38
C LYS A 188 1.61 14.91 -20.37
N GLU A 189 0.58 14.15 -20.72
CA GLU A 189 -0.55 14.60 -21.55
C GLU A 189 -1.70 15.16 -20.70
N GLY A 190 -1.61 15.15 -19.36
CA GLY A 190 -2.66 15.61 -18.44
C GLY A 190 -3.76 14.57 -18.19
N LYS A 191 -3.58 13.32 -18.63
CA LYS A 191 -4.52 12.22 -18.35
C LYS A 191 -4.29 11.68 -16.94
N SER A 192 -5.38 11.48 -16.19
CA SER A 192 -5.33 10.94 -14.84
C SER A 192 -4.71 9.55 -14.77
N ILE A 193 -3.76 9.36 -13.88
CA ILE A 193 -3.08 8.10 -13.57
C ILE A 193 -3.73 7.48 -12.34
N SER A 194 -4.02 6.18 -12.36
CA SER A 194 -4.36 5.43 -11.16
C SER A 194 -3.09 4.99 -10.45
N LEU A 195 -3.02 5.26 -9.14
CA LEU A 195 -1.99 4.72 -8.25
C LEU A 195 -2.47 3.48 -7.48
N GLY A 196 -3.70 3.00 -7.74
CA GLY A 196 -4.22 1.80 -7.08
C GLY A 196 -3.31 0.59 -7.30
N GLY A 197 -2.89 -0.08 -6.21
CA GLY A 197 -1.92 -1.17 -6.26
C GLY A 197 -0.48 -0.72 -6.53
N GLY A 198 -0.20 0.57 -6.61
CA GLY A 198 1.15 1.14 -6.69
C GLY A 198 1.82 1.22 -5.32
N ALA A 199 2.91 1.97 -5.25
CA ALA A 199 3.64 2.23 -4.01
C ALA A 199 4.05 3.70 -3.90
N ALA A 200 4.14 4.21 -2.67
CA ALA A 200 4.55 5.57 -2.38
C ALA A 200 5.49 5.62 -1.18
N VAL A 201 6.49 6.51 -1.23
CA VAL A 201 7.39 6.78 -0.10
C VAL A 201 7.72 8.25 -0.01
N PRO A 202 8.01 8.79 1.18
CA PRO A 202 8.61 10.11 1.31
C PRO A 202 9.92 10.18 0.52
N TRP A 203 10.14 11.29 -0.19
CA TRP A 203 11.35 11.52 -0.96
C TRP A 203 11.98 12.86 -0.55
N GLY A 204 13.03 12.79 0.25
CA GLY A 204 13.57 13.96 0.92
C GLY A 204 12.54 14.60 1.84
N GLU A 205 12.68 15.91 2.06
CA GLU A 205 11.78 16.67 2.94
C GLU A 205 10.61 17.32 2.19
N GLU A 206 10.64 17.34 0.86
CA GLU A 206 9.75 18.16 0.03
C GLU A 206 8.76 17.39 -0.83
N ALA A 207 8.99 16.08 -1.06
CA ALA A 207 8.22 15.33 -2.05
C ALA A 207 7.80 13.93 -1.58
N ILE A 208 6.87 13.35 -2.31
CA ILE A 208 6.48 11.94 -2.22
C ILE A 208 6.73 11.30 -3.58
N LEU A 209 7.53 10.24 -3.62
CA LEU A 209 7.76 9.43 -4.81
C LEU A 209 6.67 8.36 -4.91
N CYS A 210 6.03 8.28 -6.08
CA CYS A 210 5.03 7.26 -6.39
C CYS A 210 5.42 6.50 -7.66
N ILE A 211 5.23 5.17 -7.63
CA ILE A 211 5.49 4.28 -8.78
C ILE A 211 4.40 3.23 -8.93
N GLY A 212 4.30 2.65 -10.12
CA GLY A 212 3.40 1.55 -10.40
C GLY A 212 1.92 1.93 -10.33
N GLY A 213 1.10 0.93 -10.19
CA GLY A 213 -0.36 1.04 -10.19
C GLY A 213 -1.00 0.47 -11.44
N VAL A 214 -2.28 0.16 -11.34
CA VAL A 214 -3.05 -0.46 -12.43
C VAL A 214 -3.41 0.56 -13.51
N ASN A 215 -3.53 0.11 -14.76
CA ASN A 215 -4.18 0.89 -15.80
C ASN A 215 -5.66 1.05 -15.47
N LYS A 216 -6.09 2.31 -15.36
CA LYS A 216 -7.45 2.66 -14.93
C LYS A 216 -8.54 1.99 -15.80
N ASP A 217 -8.41 2.11 -17.13
CA ASP A 217 -9.45 1.69 -18.04
C ASP A 217 -9.54 0.16 -18.16
N ILE A 218 -8.39 -0.53 -18.14
CA ILE A 218 -8.31 -1.99 -18.20
C ILE A 218 -8.81 -2.61 -16.89
N PHE A 219 -8.34 -2.09 -15.76
CA PHE A 219 -8.69 -2.66 -14.47
C PHE A 219 -10.14 -2.39 -14.07
N LEU A 220 -10.68 -1.22 -14.39
CA LEU A 220 -12.10 -0.92 -14.16
C LEU A 220 -13.00 -1.88 -14.92
N LYS A 221 -12.69 -2.22 -16.18
CA LYS A 221 -13.43 -3.23 -16.95
C LYS A 221 -13.39 -4.61 -16.30
N ALA A 222 -12.24 -4.99 -15.71
CA ALA A 222 -12.13 -6.23 -14.95
C ALA A 222 -13.01 -6.21 -13.70
N LEU A 223 -13.01 -5.11 -12.95
CA LEU A 223 -13.88 -4.94 -11.76
C LEU A 223 -15.37 -4.95 -12.10
N GLN A 224 -15.74 -4.50 -13.29
CA GLN A 224 -17.11 -4.54 -13.83
C GLN A 224 -17.49 -5.91 -14.37
N GLY A 225 -16.60 -6.91 -14.36
CA GLY A 225 -16.87 -8.27 -14.82
C GLY A 225 -16.90 -8.42 -16.33
N ILE A 226 -16.35 -7.46 -17.10
CA ILE A 226 -16.25 -7.56 -18.58
C ILE A 226 -15.32 -8.70 -18.98
N TYR A 227 -14.30 -8.97 -18.16
CA TYR A 227 -13.43 -10.12 -18.29
C TYR A 227 -13.73 -11.13 -17.17
N SER A 228 -13.78 -12.42 -17.48
CA SER A 228 -13.73 -13.45 -16.44
C SER A 228 -12.37 -13.38 -15.71
N GLY A 229 -12.31 -13.82 -14.46
CA GLY A 229 -11.03 -13.84 -13.71
C GLY A 229 -9.95 -14.67 -14.43
N LYS A 230 -10.32 -15.79 -15.05
CA LYS A 230 -9.40 -16.60 -15.85
C LYS A 230 -8.88 -15.84 -17.06
N GLU A 231 -9.76 -15.19 -17.80
CA GLU A 231 -9.40 -14.40 -18.97
C GLU A 231 -8.47 -13.25 -18.57
N TYR A 232 -8.88 -12.43 -17.58
CA TYR A 232 -8.08 -11.30 -17.09
C TYR A 232 -6.66 -11.73 -16.67
N LEU A 233 -6.51 -12.86 -15.97
CA LEU A 233 -5.22 -13.35 -15.47
C LEU A 233 -4.39 -14.12 -16.52
N SER A 234 -4.88 -14.32 -17.74
CA SER A 234 -4.19 -15.10 -18.79
C SER A 234 -3.45 -14.22 -19.81
N HIS A 235 -3.58 -12.92 -19.74
CA HIS A 235 -2.90 -12.00 -20.66
C HIS A 235 -1.39 -11.87 -20.35
N PRO A 236 -0.55 -11.57 -21.34
CA PRO A 236 0.85 -11.23 -21.10
C PRO A 236 0.98 -9.91 -20.36
N ALA A 237 2.12 -9.69 -19.71
CA ALA A 237 2.33 -8.53 -18.82
C ALA A 237 2.09 -7.17 -19.50
N GLU A 238 2.45 -7.04 -20.76
CA GLU A 238 2.32 -5.81 -21.55
C GLU A 238 0.85 -5.41 -21.78
N TRP A 239 -0.06 -6.40 -21.80
CA TRP A 239 -1.48 -6.14 -22.01
C TRP A 239 -2.08 -5.31 -20.88
N TYR A 240 -1.62 -5.49 -19.62
CA TYR A 240 -2.17 -4.78 -18.46
C TYR A 240 -1.82 -3.29 -18.46
N GLN A 241 -0.82 -2.87 -19.22
CA GLN A 241 -0.38 -1.48 -19.31
C GLN A 241 -0.27 -0.80 -17.94
N PHE A 242 0.37 -1.47 -16.99
CA PHE A 242 0.61 -0.90 -15.67
C PHE A 242 1.31 0.45 -15.79
N ASN A 243 1.02 1.35 -14.85
CA ASN A 243 1.68 2.64 -14.81
C ASN A 243 3.20 2.48 -14.64
N LYS A 244 3.95 3.11 -15.53
CA LYS A 244 5.42 3.11 -15.55
C LYS A 244 6.03 4.49 -15.25
N ASN A 245 5.19 5.50 -15.02
CA ASN A 245 5.68 6.82 -14.68
C ASN A 245 6.29 6.85 -13.29
N LEU A 246 7.46 7.49 -13.16
CA LEU A 246 8.01 7.91 -11.89
C LEU A 246 7.43 9.28 -11.58
N LEU A 247 6.60 9.35 -10.55
CA LEU A 247 5.87 10.57 -10.19
C LEU A 247 6.36 11.12 -8.86
N LEU A 248 6.60 12.43 -8.82
CA LEU A 248 6.82 13.18 -7.58
C LEU A 248 5.63 14.08 -7.30
N TYR A 249 5.08 13.97 -6.12
CA TYR A 249 4.11 14.93 -5.60
C TYR A 249 4.82 15.89 -4.64
N TYR A 250 4.59 17.18 -4.82
CA TYR A 250 5.14 18.26 -3.99
C TYR A 250 4.03 18.85 -3.10
N PRO A 251 3.95 18.47 -1.81
CA PRO A 251 2.91 18.92 -0.89
C PRO A 251 2.77 20.44 -0.77
N ALA A 252 3.88 21.18 -0.78
CA ALA A 252 3.87 22.63 -0.61
C ALA A 252 3.22 23.38 -1.77
N LYS A 253 3.16 22.76 -2.96
CA LYS A 253 2.60 23.34 -4.20
C LYS A 253 1.29 22.70 -4.61
N ASP A 254 0.95 21.55 -4.03
CA ASP A 254 -0.14 20.66 -4.48
C ASP A 254 0.00 20.31 -5.98
N GLU A 255 1.22 19.92 -6.39
CA GLU A 255 1.55 19.66 -7.79
C GLU A 255 2.26 18.33 -7.99
N TRP A 256 1.99 17.71 -9.14
CA TRP A 256 2.69 16.53 -9.62
C TRP A 256 3.75 16.87 -10.67
N SER A 257 4.86 16.15 -10.62
CA SER A 257 5.92 16.17 -11.64
C SER A 257 6.26 14.75 -12.06
N SER A 258 6.46 14.52 -13.35
CA SER A 258 6.96 13.23 -13.85
C SER A 258 8.48 13.32 -14.03
N LEU A 259 9.19 12.35 -13.46
CA LEU A 259 10.63 12.15 -13.71
C LEU A 259 10.90 11.35 -14.98
N GLY A 260 9.85 10.90 -15.68
CA GLY A 260 9.92 10.04 -16.86
C GLY A 260 9.34 8.66 -16.61
N GLU A 261 9.60 7.75 -17.54
CA GLU A 261 9.11 6.38 -17.54
C GLU A 261 10.19 5.41 -17.07
N TYR A 262 9.81 4.41 -16.30
CA TYR A 262 10.65 3.32 -15.83
C TYR A 262 9.92 1.99 -16.04
N GLU A 263 10.29 1.29 -17.11
CA GLU A 263 9.60 0.07 -17.54
C GLU A 263 9.55 -1.02 -16.46
N GLN A 264 10.65 -1.16 -15.67
CA GLN A 264 10.69 -2.12 -14.57
C GLN A 264 9.77 -1.75 -13.40
N GLY A 265 9.32 -0.49 -13.32
CA GLY A 265 8.32 -0.02 -12.36
C GLY A 265 6.88 -0.29 -12.78
N ALA A 266 6.64 -0.73 -14.03
CA ALA A 266 5.31 -1.02 -14.56
C ALA A 266 4.70 -2.28 -13.91
N ARG A 267 4.14 -2.12 -12.72
CA ARG A 267 3.57 -3.24 -11.93
C ARG A 267 2.53 -2.78 -10.92
N ALA A 268 1.78 -3.74 -10.39
CA ALA A 268 0.96 -3.57 -9.20
C ALA A 268 1.43 -4.55 -8.10
N GLY A 269 1.22 -4.17 -6.83
CA GLY A 269 1.62 -4.97 -5.68
C GLY A 269 3.13 -4.94 -5.39
N ALA A 270 3.84 -3.89 -5.82
CA ALA A 270 5.24 -3.69 -5.47
C ALA A 270 5.39 -3.09 -4.07
N ALA A 271 6.50 -3.41 -3.41
CA ALA A 271 7.00 -2.64 -2.27
C ALA A 271 7.97 -1.56 -2.77
N LEU A 272 8.01 -0.44 -2.07
CA LEU A 272 8.94 0.66 -2.33
C LEU A 272 9.51 1.13 -1.00
N VAL A 273 10.82 1.21 -0.91
CA VAL A 273 11.54 1.76 0.25
C VAL A 273 12.58 2.77 -0.22
N ALA A 274 12.90 3.75 0.61
CA ALA A 274 13.90 4.75 0.31
C ALA A 274 14.85 4.92 1.51
N ASP A 275 16.13 5.18 1.22
CA ASP A 275 17.17 5.45 2.23
C ASP A 275 17.59 6.93 2.28
N GLY A 276 16.88 7.80 1.55
CA GLY A 276 17.18 9.22 1.41
C GLY A 276 18.09 9.56 0.22
N VAL A 277 18.70 8.55 -0.41
CA VAL A 277 19.54 8.69 -1.61
C VAL A 277 18.98 7.88 -2.76
N TYR A 278 18.57 6.67 -2.50
CA TYR A 278 18.01 5.72 -3.47
C TYR A 278 16.61 5.27 -3.08
N ALA A 279 15.84 4.85 -4.07
CA ALA A 279 14.60 4.12 -3.92
C ALA A 279 14.78 2.68 -4.48
N TYR A 280 14.28 1.69 -3.75
CA TYR A 280 14.45 0.27 -4.02
C TYR A 280 13.10 -0.41 -4.20
#